data_806dd5efcb0874300c7edc71e31e6944
#
_entry.id   806dd5efcb0874300c7edc71e31e6944
#
_cell.length_a   1.000
_cell.length_b   1.000
_cell.length_c   1.000
_cell.angle_alpha   90.00
_cell.angle_beta   90.00
_cell.angle_gamma   90.00
#
_symmetry.space_group_name_H-M   'P 1'
#
loop_
_entity.id
_entity.type
_entity.pdbx_description
1 polymer ?
#
loop_
_entity_poly.entity_id
_entity_poly.type
_entity_poly.pdbx_seq_one_letter_code
_entity_poly.pdbx_strand_id
1 'polypeptide(L)'
;MNTLQQIKNQDHFIKSRAFDLMRELATPQKFKLYYYKITSQFESREKAFNTVNYIYLLLFGVYRYSSYQSFKNTINKKSRKK
;
A
#
# COMPACT_ATOMS: atom_id res chain seq x y z
N MET A 1 -16.56 2.58 -13.27
CA MET A 1 -15.49 1.67 -13.32
C MET A 1 -15.52 0.70 -12.16
N ASN A 2 -15.32 -0.52 -12.40
CA ASN A 2 -15.43 -1.46 -11.31
C ASN A 2 -14.06 -1.83 -10.76
N THR A 3 -14.07 -2.44 -9.60
CA THR A 3 -12.87 -2.78 -8.89
C THR A 3 -11.97 -3.74 -9.65
N LEU A 4 -12.59 -4.68 -10.35
CA LEU A 4 -11.84 -5.67 -11.09
C LEU A 4 -11.01 -5.02 -12.18
N GLN A 5 -11.60 -4.06 -12.87
CA GLN A 5 -10.90 -3.34 -13.92
C GLN A 5 -9.70 -2.59 -13.34
N GLN A 6 -9.89 -1.95 -12.20
CA GLN A 6 -8.81 -1.22 -11.56
C GLN A 6 -7.68 -2.13 -11.16
N ILE A 7 -8.01 -3.30 -10.64
CA ILE A 7 -7.00 -4.25 -10.24
C ILE A 7 -6.18 -4.73 -11.42
N LYS A 8 -6.83 -5.01 -12.53
CA LYS A 8 -6.11 -5.45 -13.73
C LYS A 8 -5.17 -4.38 -14.25
N ASN A 9 -5.64 -3.13 -14.24
CA ASN A 9 -4.79 -2.03 -14.69
C ASN A 9 -3.61 -1.85 -13.77
N GLN A 10 -3.82 -2.04 -12.48
CA GLN A 10 -2.74 -1.93 -11.51
C GLN A 10 -1.71 -3.02 -11.68
N ASP A 11 -2.14 -4.23 -12.01
CA ASP A 11 -1.21 -5.33 -12.23
C ASP A 11 -0.25 -5.01 -13.36
N HIS A 12 -0.77 -4.48 -14.45
CA HIS A 12 0.07 -4.11 -15.57
C HIS A 12 1.05 -3.01 -15.19
N PHE A 13 0.55 -1.98 -14.50
CA PHE A 13 1.37 -0.88 -14.04
C PHE A 13 2.48 -1.37 -13.11
N ILE A 14 2.13 -2.26 -12.18
CA ILE A 14 3.09 -2.78 -11.22
C ILE A 14 4.19 -3.57 -11.92
N LYS A 15 3.83 -4.40 -12.88
CA LYS A 15 4.83 -5.19 -13.58
C LYS A 15 5.83 -4.33 -14.33
N SER A 16 5.34 -3.27 -14.95
CA SER A 16 6.22 -2.41 -15.74
C SER A 16 7.10 -1.51 -14.87
N ARG A 17 6.74 -1.34 -13.59
CA ARG A 17 7.49 -0.48 -12.69
C ARG A 17 7.94 -1.21 -11.44
N ALA A 18 8.12 -2.52 -11.55
CA ALA A 18 8.38 -3.34 -10.38
C ALA A 18 9.58 -2.89 -9.56
N PHE A 19 10.69 -2.61 -10.20
CA PHE A 19 11.89 -2.23 -9.45
C PHE A 19 11.72 -0.92 -8.71
N ASP A 20 11.10 0.06 -9.37
CA ASP A 20 10.86 1.34 -8.73
C ASP A 20 9.93 1.20 -7.54
N LEU A 21 8.86 0.43 -7.71
CA LEU A 21 7.90 0.24 -6.65
C LEU A 21 8.48 -0.55 -5.49
N MET A 22 9.33 -1.51 -5.77
CA MET A 22 9.99 -2.26 -4.71
C MET A 22 10.82 -1.33 -3.84
N ARG A 23 11.52 -0.41 -4.45
CA ARG A 23 12.29 0.56 -3.69
C ARG A 23 11.39 1.46 -2.86
N GLU A 24 10.24 1.84 -3.41
CA GLU A 24 9.32 2.72 -2.71
C GLU A 24 8.58 2.05 -1.58
N LEU A 25 8.56 0.73 -1.54
CA LEU A 25 7.82 0.00 -0.53
C LEU A 25 8.69 -0.87 0.35
N ALA A 26 10.00 -0.78 0.20
CA ALA A 26 10.91 -1.73 0.82
C ALA A 26 10.93 -1.70 2.35
N THR A 27 10.64 -0.57 2.95
CA THR A 27 10.65 -0.46 4.41
C THR A 27 9.28 -0.02 4.91
N PRO A 28 8.97 -0.25 6.19
CA PRO A 28 7.71 0.20 6.75
C PRO A 28 7.49 1.71 6.58
N GLN A 29 8.55 2.48 6.71
CA GLN A 29 8.44 3.92 6.54
C GLN A 29 8.12 4.29 5.12
N LYS A 30 8.75 3.63 4.17
CA LYS A 30 8.49 3.89 2.77
C LYS A 30 7.08 3.47 2.37
N PHE A 31 6.62 2.33 2.91
CA PHE A 31 5.26 1.88 2.69
C PHE A 31 4.27 2.97 3.15
N LYS A 32 4.51 3.50 4.33
CA LYS A 32 3.64 4.52 4.90
C LYS A 32 3.64 5.80 4.05
N LEU A 33 4.80 6.20 3.59
CA LEU A 33 4.89 7.40 2.75
C LEU A 33 4.14 7.22 1.43
N TYR A 34 4.27 6.06 0.84
CA TYR A 34 3.56 5.78 -0.40
C TYR A 34 2.05 5.77 -0.16
N TYR A 35 1.62 5.17 0.95
CA TYR A 35 0.23 5.17 1.34
C TYR A 35 -0.31 6.59 1.45
N TYR A 36 0.41 7.47 2.13
CA TYR A 36 -0.03 8.86 2.27
C TYR A 36 -0.08 9.57 0.92
N LYS A 37 0.86 9.26 0.08
CA LYS A 37 0.94 9.89 -1.23
C LYS A 37 -0.30 9.60 -2.08
N ILE A 38 -0.83 8.40 -2.00
CA ILE A 38 -1.96 8.02 -2.84
C ILE A 38 -3.31 8.10 -2.15
N THR A 39 -3.32 8.40 -0.85
CA THR A 39 -4.56 8.38 -0.09
C THR A 39 -5.64 9.29 -0.67
N SER A 40 -5.24 10.45 -1.15
CA SER A 40 -6.20 11.42 -1.68
C SER A 40 -6.86 10.94 -2.96
N GLN A 41 -6.34 9.90 -3.59
CA GLN A 41 -6.89 9.38 -4.83
C GLN A 41 -7.94 8.32 -4.60
N PHE A 42 -8.23 7.99 -3.36
CA PHE A 42 -9.16 6.92 -3.02
C PHE A 42 -10.29 7.45 -2.18
N GLU A 43 -11.40 6.74 -2.20
CA GLU A 43 -12.58 7.12 -1.43
C GLU A 43 -12.34 7.05 0.07
N SER A 44 -11.51 6.14 0.49
CA SER A 44 -11.24 5.98 1.91
C SER A 44 -9.79 5.59 2.12
N ARG A 45 -9.34 5.81 3.34
CA ARG A 45 -7.98 5.44 3.71
C ARG A 45 -7.80 3.93 3.69
N GLU A 46 -8.86 3.21 4.04
CA GLU A 46 -8.79 1.76 4.03
C GLU A 46 -8.59 1.23 2.62
N LYS A 47 -9.27 1.82 1.65
CA LYS A 47 -9.10 1.40 0.27
C LYS A 47 -7.69 1.70 -0.23
N ALA A 48 -7.16 2.85 0.16
CA ALA A 48 -5.79 3.18 -0.19
C ALA A 48 -4.82 2.17 0.42
N PHE A 49 -5.01 1.84 1.68
CA PHE A 49 -4.17 0.86 2.33
C PHE A 49 -4.24 -0.50 1.64
N ASN A 50 -5.46 -0.94 1.33
CA ASN A 50 -5.63 -2.26 0.69
C ASN A 50 -4.91 -2.30 -0.64
N THR A 51 -4.93 -1.19 -1.36
CA THR A 51 -4.24 -1.11 -2.65
C THR A 51 -2.73 -1.24 -2.48
N VAL A 52 -2.16 -0.49 -1.55
CA VAL A 52 -0.71 -0.54 -1.32
C VAL A 52 -0.29 -1.92 -0.83
N ASN A 53 -1.09 -2.49 0.07
CA ASN A 53 -0.78 -3.81 0.60
C ASN A 53 -0.84 -4.88 -0.49
N TYR A 54 -1.77 -4.73 -1.42
CA TYR A 54 -1.89 -5.64 -2.56
C TYR A 54 -0.69 -5.49 -3.49
N ILE A 55 -0.26 -4.26 -3.74
CA ILE A 55 0.93 -4.02 -4.53
C ILE A 55 2.13 -4.70 -3.89
N TYR A 56 2.23 -4.57 -2.57
CA TYR A 56 3.33 -5.20 -1.85
C TYR A 56 3.29 -6.72 -2.02
N LEU A 57 2.09 -7.31 -1.94
CA LEU A 57 1.94 -8.74 -2.15
C LEU A 57 2.45 -9.16 -3.52
N LEU A 58 2.10 -8.40 -4.56
CA LEU A 58 2.52 -8.73 -5.90
C LEU A 58 4.03 -8.62 -6.09
N LEU A 59 4.65 -7.67 -5.42
CA LEU A 59 6.08 -7.45 -5.57
C LEU A 59 6.94 -8.38 -4.72
N PHE A 60 6.48 -8.66 -3.51
CA PHE A 60 7.30 -9.38 -2.54
C PHE A 60 6.77 -10.76 -2.18
N GLY A 61 5.58 -11.11 -2.66
CA GLY A 61 5.04 -12.44 -2.44
C GLY A 61 4.29 -12.63 -1.14
N VAL A 62 4.23 -11.61 -0.31
CA VAL A 62 3.48 -11.66 0.96
C VAL A 62 2.86 -10.30 1.21
N TYR A 63 1.80 -10.27 2.02
CA TYR A 63 1.24 -8.99 2.46
C TYR A 63 2.18 -8.39 3.50
N ARG A 64 2.30 -7.07 3.49
CA ARG A 64 3.12 -6.38 4.48
C ARG A 64 2.43 -6.37 5.83
N TYR A 65 1.10 -6.19 5.82
CA TYR A 65 0.30 -6.16 7.05
C TYR A 65 -0.87 -7.10 6.89
N SER A 66 -1.30 -7.67 8.00
CA SER A 66 -2.41 -8.62 7.98
C SER A 66 -3.76 -7.93 7.83
N SER A 67 -3.83 -6.65 8.23
CA SER A 67 -5.10 -5.92 8.16
C SER A 67 -4.83 -4.42 8.24
N TYR A 68 -5.84 -3.65 7.87
CA TYR A 68 -5.76 -2.21 7.98
C TYR A 68 -5.61 -1.79 9.44
N GLN A 69 -6.27 -2.50 10.35
CA GLN A 69 -6.16 -2.20 11.77
C GLN A 69 -4.73 -2.39 12.26
N SER A 70 -4.08 -3.43 11.81
CA SER A 70 -2.70 -3.69 12.14
C SER A 70 -1.78 -2.56 11.68
N PHE A 71 -2.03 -2.07 10.48
CA PHE A 71 -1.29 -0.96 9.93
C PHE A 71 -1.52 0.32 10.75
N LYS A 72 -2.78 0.59 11.07
CA LYS A 72 -3.13 1.77 11.84
C LYS A 72 -2.48 1.74 13.22
N ASN A 73 -2.42 0.57 13.82
CA ASN A 73 -1.78 0.44 15.12
C ASN A 73 -0.32 0.85 15.09
N THR A 74 0.37 0.53 14.01
CA THR A 74 1.76 0.94 13.86
C THR A 74 1.90 2.44 13.81
N ILE A 75 1.02 3.10 13.06
CA ILE A 75 1.04 4.55 12.95
C ILE A 75 0.73 5.19 14.29
N ASN A 76 -0.31 4.72 14.94
CA ASN A 76 -0.74 5.28 16.22
C ASN A 76 0.30 5.08 17.31
N LYS A 77 0.91 3.91 17.33
CA LYS A 77 1.94 3.62 18.28
C LYS A 77 3.08 4.60 18.15
N LYS A 78 3.47 4.88 16.91
CA LYS A 78 4.53 5.81 16.65
C LYS A 78 4.16 7.20 17.10
N SER A 79 2.95 7.61 16.85
CA SER A 79 2.48 8.92 17.22
C SER A 79 2.43 9.08 18.73
N ARG A 80 2.09 8.05 19.45
CA ARG A 80 1.97 8.13 20.88
C ARG A 80 3.28 8.12 21.60
N LYS A 81 4.30 7.65 20.94
CA LYS A 81 5.58 7.58 21.56
C LYS A 81 6.12 8.94 21.79
N LYS A 82 6.66 9.16 22.86
CA LYS A 82 7.13 10.50 23.10
C LYS A 82 8.52 10.59 23.38
#